data_6b9cc2f5dc1d26e99a3dec348ce628d0
#
_entry.id   6b9cc2f5dc1d26e99a3dec348ce628d0
#
_cell.length_a   1.000
_cell.length_b   1.000
_cell.length_c   1.000
_cell.angle_alpha   90.00
_cell.angle_beta   90.00
_cell.angle_gamma   90.00
#
_symmetry.space_group_name_H-M   'P 1'
#
loop_
_entity.id
_entity.type
_entity.pdbx_description
1 polymer ?
#
loop_
_entity_poly.entity_id
_entity_poly.type
_entity_poly.pdbx_seq_one_letter_code
_entity_poly.pdbx_strand_id
1 'polypeptide(L)'
;RLAGRPEFSLITLDEARRKDEAARAEALNAADFVILCLPDDAAREAVAMIANDNTRVIDASTAHRVAPGWVYGLPEVSGRAAVADARRVSNPGCYSTGFIALIAPLVRKGLLPAKWPYICHAVSGYSGGGKALIERFETDQDIAWRGYALALGHKHVPEMPARCDLLVPPLFSPAVIPAHRGMIVEVPLPLAAMPGAAAPELLRDALAAFYEGSTVIGMGAVPDNGELLLRASSERSDRLDLFVFSSPDGSQARLVARLDNL
;
A
#
# COMPACT_ATOMS: atom_id res chain seq x y z
N ARG A 1 9.66 -16.62 1.96
CA ARG A 1 9.16 -16.68 0.58
C ARG A 1 10.28 -16.89 -0.46
N LEU A 2 11.48 -16.40 -0.20
CA LEU A 2 12.62 -16.54 -1.13
C LEU A 2 13.41 -17.83 -0.91
N ALA A 3 13.38 -18.41 0.29
CA ALA A 3 14.06 -19.67 0.60
C ALA A 3 13.53 -20.80 -0.31
N GLY A 4 14.46 -21.56 -0.91
CA GLY A 4 14.15 -22.67 -1.82
C GLY A 4 13.89 -22.27 -3.27
N ARG A 5 13.94 -20.98 -3.62
CA ARG A 5 13.88 -20.54 -5.01
C ARG A 5 15.28 -20.60 -5.64
N PRO A 6 15.46 -21.37 -6.73
CA PRO A 6 16.79 -21.64 -7.29
C PRO A 6 17.47 -20.41 -7.91
N GLU A 7 16.68 -19.36 -8.23
CA GLU A 7 17.19 -18.12 -8.79
C GLU A 7 17.81 -17.17 -7.74
N PHE A 8 17.69 -17.49 -6.43
CA PHE A 8 18.24 -16.66 -5.36
C PHE A 8 19.24 -17.43 -4.49
N SER A 9 20.38 -16.81 -4.25
CA SER A 9 21.33 -17.18 -3.20
C SER A 9 21.15 -16.22 -2.03
N LEU A 10 20.72 -16.71 -0.86
CA LEU A 10 20.43 -15.86 0.28
C LEU A 10 21.66 -15.64 1.15
N ILE A 11 22.03 -14.37 1.36
CA ILE A 11 22.99 -13.95 2.37
C ILE A 11 22.22 -13.61 3.64
N THR A 12 22.46 -14.35 4.72
CA THR A 12 21.81 -14.13 6.02
C THR A 12 22.86 -14.01 7.12
N LEU A 13 22.60 -13.12 8.06
CA LEU A 13 23.42 -13.00 9.28
C LEU A 13 22.77 -13.82 10.40
N ASP A 14 23.57 -14.60 11.10
CA ASP A 14 23.14 -15.28 12.31
C ASP A 14 22.87 -14.30 13.46
N GLU A 15 22.36 -14.79 14.57
CA GLU A 15 21.96 -13.93 15.69
C GLU A 15 23.14 -13.21 16.34
N ALA A 16 24.33 -13.80 16.33
CA ALA A 16 25.56 -13.23 16.89
C ALA A 16 26.05 -12.05 16.02
N ARG A 17 26.01 -12.20 14.70
CA ARG A 17 26.54 -11.21 13.74
C ARG A 17 25.53 -10.14 13.32
N ARG A 18 24.22 -10.34 13.52
CA ARG A 18 23.18 -9.41 13.03
C ARG A 18 23.26 -8.00 13.66
N LYS A 19 23.92 -7.85 14.82
CA LYS A 19 24.15 -6.58 15.49
C LYS A 19 25.54 -6.01 15.25
N ASP A 20 26.45 -6.79 14.66
CA ASP A 20 27.79 -6.37 14.30
C ASP A 20 27.75 -5.47 13.06
N GLU A 21 28.24 -4.23 13.20
CA GLU A 21 28.18 -3.22 12.14
C GLU A 21 29.04 -3.61 10.94
N ALA A 22 30.24 -4.17 11.16
CA ALA A 22 31.14 -4.58 10.10
C ALA A 22 30.55 -5.77 9.33
N ALA A 23 29.99 -6.76 10.01
CA ALA A 23 29.33 -7.89 9.37
C ALA A 23 28.08 -7.46 8.58
N ARG A 24 27.32 -6.49 9.08
CA ARG A 24 26.19 -5.90 8.35
C ARG A 24 26.65 -5.18 7.08
N ALA A 25 27.68 -4.34 7.19
CA ALA A 25 28.24 -3.60 6.06
C ALA A 25 28.80 -4.58 5.00
N GLU A 26 29.52 -5.63 5.41
CA GLU A 26 30.01 -6.69 4.52
C GLU A 26 28.88 -7.35 3.74
N ALA A 27 27.85 -7.84 4.46
CA ALA A 27 26.71 -8.53 3.84
C ALA A 27 25.90 -7.63 2.89
N LEU A 28 25.68 -6.35 3.27
CA LEU A 28 24.96 -5.36 2.47
C LEU A 28 25.71 -5.05 1.16
N ASN A 29 27.03 -4.94 1.21
CA ASN A 29 27.84 -4.63 0.02
C ASN A 29 28.17 -5.85 -0.84
N ALA A 30 28.03 -7.07 -0.32
CA ALA A 30 28.22 -8.31 -1.08
C ALA A 30 26.94 -8.73 -1.85
N ALA A 31 25.79 -8.15 -1.55
CA ALA A 31 24.51 -8.53 -2.15
C ALA A 31 24.22 -7.74 -3.43
N ASP A 32 23.67 -8.40 -4.46
CA ASP A 32 23.09 -7.73 -5.63
C ASP A 32 21.79 -6.99 -5.26
N PHE A 33 20.98 -7.62 -4.39
CA PHE A 33 19.71 -7.08 -3.91
C PHE A 33 19.63 -7.17 -2.39
N VAL A 34 19.28 -6.07 -1.76
CA VAL A 34 19.01 -5.96 -0.33
C VAL A 34 17.53 -5.72 -0.11
N ILE A 35 16.88 -6.52 0.74
CA ILE A 35 15.50 -6.30 1.18
C ILE A 35 15.54 -5.92 2.65
N LEU A 36 15.15 -4.67 2.96
CA LEU A 36 15.12 -4.15 4.31
C LEU A 36 13.71 -4.33 4.92
N CYS A 37 13.63 -5.10 6.00
CA CYS A 37 12.43 -5.25 6.83
C CYS A 37 12.77 -4.78 8.25
N LEU A 38 13.18 -3.52 8.38
CA LEU A 38 13.73 -2.90 9.59
C LEU A 38 12.85 -1.73 10.05
N PRO A 39 12.96 -1.30 11.33
CA PRO A 39 12.47 0.01 11.75
C PRO A 39 13.15 1.14 10.96
N ASP A 40 12.47 2.28 10.85
CA ASP A 40 12.87 3.38 9.96
C ASP A 40 14.32 3.85 10.16
N ASP A 41 14.77 4.04 11.40
CA ASP A 41 16.14 4.49 11.68
C ASP A 41 17.18 3.43 11.30
N ALA A 42 16.91 2.16 11.63
CA ALA A 42 17.78 1.05 11.24
C ALA A 42 17.82 0.84 9.71
N ALA A 43 16.73 1.15 9.00
CA ALA A 43 16.70 1.12 7.54
C ALA A 43 17.57 2.24 6.95
N ARG A 44 17.51 3.46 7.50
CA ARG A 44 18.41 4.57 7.11
C ARG A 44 19.88 4.24 7.35
N GLU A 45 20.21 3.69 8.51
CA GLU A 45 21.57 3.25 8.84
C GLU A 45 22.06 2.16 7.84
N ALA A 46 21.23 1.14 7.57
CA ALA A 46 21.59 0.08 6.65
C ALA A 46 21.86 0.61 5.23
N VAL A 47 21.05 1.56 4.76
CA VAL A 47 21.26 2.21 3.46
C VAL A 47 22.56 3.00 3.43
N ALA A 48 22.92 3.68 4.53
CA ALA A 48 24.16 4.45 4.64
C ALA A 48 25.44 3.58 4.64
N MET A 49 25.33 2.30 5.05
CA MET A 49 26.44 1.33 5.02
C MET A 49 26.75 0.82 3.60
N ILE A 50 25.85 1.02 2.63
CA ILE A 50 26.07 0.56 1.25
C ILE A 50 26.95 1.57 0.51
N ALA A 51 28.22 1.20 0.31
CA ALA A 51 29.25 2.06 -0.26
C ALA A 51 29.45 1.88 -1.78
N ASN A 52 28.88 0.81 -2.36
CA ASN A 52 29.04 0.51 -3.79
C ASN A 52 27.81 1.00 -4.61
N ASP A 53 27.99 1.02 -5.93
CA ASP A 53 26.96 1.45 -6.86
C ASP A 53 26.10 0.33 -7.47
N ASN A 54 26.41 -0.92 -7.17
CA ASN A 54 25.79 -2.10 -7.77
C ASN A 54 24.62 -2.63 -6.94
N THR A 55 24.69 -2.54 -5.61
CA THR A 55 23.66 -3.07 -4.71
C THR A 55 22.35 -2.32 -4.89
N ARG A 56 21.30 -3.05 -5.21
CA ARG A 56 19.92 -2.54 -5.30
C ARG A 56 19.20 -2.77 -3.97
N VAL A 57 18.35 -1.82 -3.57
CA VAL A 57 17.64 -1.91 -2.28
C VAL A 57 16.14 -1.83 -2.47
N ILE A 58 15.42 -2.73 -1.84
CA ILE A 58 13.97 -2.67 -1.62
C ILE A 58 13.75 -2.45 -0.12
N ASP A 59 13.20 -1.30 0.26
CA ASP A 59 12.94 -0.97 1.65
C ASP A 59 11.47 -1.08 1.99
N ALA A 60 11.12 -1.98 2.91
CA ALA A 60 9.75 -2.17 3.40
C ALA A 60 9.40 -1.25 4.58
N SER A 61 10.34 -0.47 5.11
CA SER A 61 10.07 0.53 6.15
C SER A 61 9.28 1.73 5.60
N THR A 62 8.93 2.67 6.46
CA THR A 62 8.33 3.94 6.04
C THR A 62 9.35 5.03 5.72
N ALA A 63 10.64 4.79 6.04
CA ALA A 63 11.72 5.77 5.98
C ALA A 63 11.88 6.45 4.61
N HIS A 64 11.65 5.69 3.54
CA HIS A 64 12.01 6.13 2.19
C HIS A 64 10.83 6.25 1.23
N ARG A 65 9.59 6.09 1.67
CA ARG A 65 8.40 6.08 0.78
C ARG A 65 8.13 7.39 0.07
N VAL A 66 8.56 8.50 0.69
CA VAL A 66 8.48 9.85 0.09
C VAL A 66 9.84 10.53 -0.03
N ALA A 67 10.93 9.79 0.22
CA ALA A 67 12.28 10.34 0.18
C ALA A 67 12.74 10.60 -1.26
N PRO A 68 13.49 11.69 -1.51
CA PRO A 68 14.13 11.92 -2.80
C PRO A 68 15.08 10.77 -3.19
N GLY A 69 15.16 10.46 -4.49
CA GLY A 69 16.04 9.40 -5.01
C GLY A 69 15.51 7.98 -4.83
N TRP A 70 14.29 7.81 -4.26
CA TRP A 70 13.62 6.53 -4.12
C TRP A 70 12.44 6.43 -5.07
N VAL A 71 12.37 5.33 -5.82
CA VAL A 71 11.20 4.99 -6.64
C VAL A 71 10.18 4.27 -5.77
N TYR A 72 8.93 4.70 -5.84
CA TYR A 72 7.84 4.08 -5.11
C TYR A 72 7.44 2.77 -5.78
N GLY A 73 7.47 1.67 -5.04
CA GLY A 73 7.32 0.30 -5.54
C GLY A 73 5.87 -0.11 -5.85
N LEU A 74 5.13 0.74 -6.53
CA LEU A 74 3.83 0.46 -7.13
C LEU A 74 3.98 0.63 -8.66
N PRO A 75 4.42 -0.41 -9.40
CA PRO A 75 4.84 -0.30 -10.79
C PRO A 75 3.77 0.26 -11.73
N GLU A 76 2.49 -0.04 -11.46
CA GLU A 76 1.37 0.44 -12.26
C GLU A 76 1.22 1.96 -12.19
N VAL A 77 1.59 2.57 -11.07
CA VAL A 77 1.46 4.02 -10.82
C VAL A 77 2.77 4.76 -11.06
N SER A 78 3.90 4.13 -10.71
CA SER A 78 5.25 4.72 -10.82
C SER A 78 5.91 4.46 -12.17
N GLY A 79 5.38 3.52 -12.95
CA GLY A 79 5.96 3.02 -14.20
C GLY A 79 6.81 1.76 -13.98
N ARG A 80 6.52 0.70 -14.76
CA ARG A 80 7.23 -0.60 -14.64
C ARG A 80 8.73 -0.46 -14.91
N ALA A 81 9.11 0.26 -15.95
CA ALA A 81 10.51 0.52 -16.27
C ALA A 81 11.22 1.30 -15.15
N ALA A 82 10.58 2.34 -14.62
CA ALA A 82 11.15 3.13 -13.53
C ALA A 82 11.45 2.27 -12.28
N VAL A 83 10.56 1.33 -11.92
CA VAL A 83 10.79 0.41 -10.81
C VAL A 83 11.86 -0.64 -11.16
N ALA A 84 11.82 -1.18 -12.39
CA ALA A 84 12.78 -2.19 -12.85
C ALA A 84 14.22 -1.66 -12.87
N ASP A 85 14.42 -0.40 -13.27
CA ASP A 85 15.75 0.21 -13.41
C ASP A 85 16.26 0.87 -12.11
N ALA A 86 15.37 1.03 -11.11
CA ALA A 86 15.72 1.74 -9.89
C ALA A 86 16.73 1.00 -9.02
N ARG A 87 17.71 1.73 -8.49
CA ARG A 87 18.61 1.23 -7.44
C ARG A 87 17.96 1.23 -6.05
N ARG A 88 17.02 2.10 -5.82
CA ARG A 88 16.35 2.32 -4.54
C ARG A 88 14.84 2.27 -4.76
N VAL A 89 14.19 1.26 -4.23
CA VAL A 89 12.75 1.07 -4.30
C VAL A 89 12.17 1.05 -2.88
N SER A 90 11.19 1.90 -2.63
CA SER A 90 10.44 1.86 -1.37
C SER A 90 9.17 1.04 -1.53
N ASN A 91 8.99 0.03 -0.69
CA ASN A 91 7.76 -0.77 -0.68
C ASN A 91 6.59 0.04 -0.10
N PRO A 92 5.45 0.13 -0.81
CA PRO A 92 4.27 0.88 -0.37
C PRO A 92 3.70 0.44 0.96
N GLY A 93 3.05 1.37 1.67
CA GLY A 93 2.17 1.02 2.78
C GLY A 93 0.88 0.37 2.28
N CYS A 94 0.37 -0.64 2.99
CA CYS A 94 -0.81 -1.39 2.55
C CYS A 94 -2.06 -0.51 2.34
N TYR A 95 -2.36 0.38 3.27
CA TYR A 95 -3.48 1.33 3.13
C TYR A 95 -3.26 2.33 1.99
N SER A 96 -2.01 2.85 1.88
CA SER A 96 -1.65 3.78 0.81
C SER A 96 -1.78 3.12 -0.56
N THR A 97 -1.42 1.84 -0.69
CA THR A 97 -1.56 1.08 -1.93
C THR A 97 -3.00 1.10 -2.44
N GLY A 98 -3.97 0.77 -1.58
CA GLY A 98 -5.40 0.81 -1.95
C GLY A 98 -5.87 2.21 -2.33
N PHE A 99 -5.53 3.22 -1.53
CA PHE A 99 -5.92 4.61 -1.80
C PHE A 99 -5.29 5.14 -3.09
N ILE A 100 -4.00 4.93 -3.28
CA ILE A 100 -3.26 5.40 -4.46
C ILE A 100 -3.77 4.70 -5.72
N ALA A 101 -4.06 3.40 -5.65
CA ALA A 101 -4.61 2.66 -6.77
C ALA A 101 -5.98 3.19 -7.22
N LEU A 102 -6.80 3.69 -6.29
CA LEU A 102 -8.10 4.29 -6.61
C LEU A 102 -7.97 5.72 -7.12
N ILE A 103 -7.14 6.54 -6.52
CA ILE A 103 -7.18 8.00 -6.69
C ILE A 103 -6.17 8.52 -7.71
N ALA A 104 -4.93 7.99 -7.73
CA ALA A 104 -3.88 8.52 -8.59
C ALA A 104 -4.25 8.54 -10.09
N PRO A 105 -4.82 7.47 -10.68
CA PRO A 105 -5.21 7.48 -12.09
C PRO A 105 -6.28 8.52 -12.41
N LEU A 106 -7.23 8.70 -11.50
CA LEU A 106 -8.39 9.57 -11.71
C LEU A 106 -8.00 11.05 -11.59
N VAL A 107 -7.16 11.39 -10.62
CA VAL A 107 -6.65 12.77 -10.45
C VAL A 107 -5.72 13.12 -11.61
N ARG A 108 -4.80 12.26 -12.00
CA ARG A 108 -3.89 12.49 -13.14
C ARG A 108 -4.59 12.65 -14.47
N LYS A 109 -5.76 12.03 -14.64
CA LYS A 109 -6.63 12.20 -15.81
C LYS A 109 -7.56 13.42 -15.71
N GLY A 110 -7.53 14.16 -14.60
CA GLY A 110 -8.42 15.30 -14.37
C GLY A 110 -9.88 14.93 -14.15
N LEU A 111 -10.18 13.66 -13.83
CA LEU A 111 -11.54 13.16 -13.57
C LEU A 111 -11.98 13.39 -12.12
N LEU A 112 -11.03 13.59 -11.22
CA LEU A 112 -11.24 13.97 -9.83
C LEU A 112 -10.33 15.16 -9.47
N PRO A 113 -10.82 16.13 -8.67
CA PRO A 113 -10.04 17.33 -8.34
C PRO A 113 -8.87 17.03 -7.39
N ALA A 114 -7.67 17.54 -7.71
CA ALA A 114 -6.50 17.44 -6.83
C ALA A 114 -6.67 18.24 -5.52
N LYS A 115 -7.49 19.30 -5.55
CA LYS A 115 -7.80 20.15 -4.39
C LYS A 115 -9.13 19.73 -3.76
N TRP A 116 -9.16 18.55 -3.17
CA TRP A 116 -10.32 18.03 -2.45
C TRP A 116 -9.85 17.30 -1.18
N PRO A 117 -10.51 17.49 -0.03
CA PRO A 117 -10.19 16.78 1.20
C PRO A 117 -10.79 15.36 1.19
N TYR A 118 -10.15 14.45 0.44
CA TYR A 118 -10.60 13.07 0.36
C TYR A 118 -10.65 12.41 1.73
N ILE A 119 -11.61 11.50 1.92
CA ILE A 119 -11.67 10.63 3.08
C ILE A 119 -11.17 9.26 2.64
N CYS A 120 -10.19 8.72 3.36
CA CYS A 120 -9.71 7.37 3.23
C CYS A 120 -10.16 6.59 4.48
N HIS A 121 -11.29 5.89 4.37
CA HIS A 121 -11.71 4.94 5.38
C HIS A 121 -11.12 3.57 5.06
N ALA A 122 -10.61 2.85 6.06
CA ALA A 122 -10.02 1.56 5.79
C ALA A 122 -10.16 0.59 6.96
N VAL A 123 -10.42 -0.67 6.62
CA VAL A 123 -10.53 -1.77 7.57
C VAL A 123 -9.51 -2.85 7.20
N SER A 124 -8.70 -3.29 8.16
CA SER A 124 -7.64 -4.27 7.97
C SER A 124 -7.73 -5.41 8.96
N GLY A 125 -7.33 -6.59 8.52
CA GLY A 125 -6.97 -7.67 9.44
C GLY A 125 -5.77 -7.30 10.32
N TYR A 126 -5.66 -7.97 11.47
CA TYR A 126 -4.69 -7.61 12.51
C TYR A 126 -3.23 -7.99 12.19
N SER A 127 -2.99 -8.89 11.24
CA SER A 127 -1.63 -9.30 10.88
C SER A 127 -0.75 -8.17 10.31
N GLY A 128 -1.36 -7.14 9.70
CA GLY A 128 -0.65 -5.96 9.20
C GLY A 128 0.00 -5.09 10.29
N GLY A 129 -0.39 -5.26 11.54
CA GLY A 129 0.19 -4.54 12.68
C GLY A 129 1.42 -5.21 13.31
N GLY A 130 1.87 -6.35 12.75
CA GLY A 130 3.03 -7.09 13.23
C GLY A 130 2.76 -7.90 14.51
N LYS A 131 3.83 -8.51 15.05
CA LYS A 131 3.73 -9.52 16.13
C LYS A 131 2.92 -9.06 17.35
N ALA A 132 3.14 -7.86 17.85
CA ALA A 132 2.45 -7.36 19.04
C ALA A 132 0.94 -7.19 18.83
N LEU A 133 0.51 -6.81 17.63
CA LEU A 133 -0.92 -6.69 17.33
C LEU A 133 -1.56 -8.06 17.08
N ILE A 134 -0.83 -8.98 16.45
CA ILE A 134 -1.26 -10.39 16.31
C ILE A 134 -1.49 -10.99 17.69
N GLU A 135 -0.51 -10.96 18.57
CA GLU A 135 -0.59 -11.46 19.93
C GLU A 135 -1.79 -10.86 20.69
N ARG A 136 -1.99 -9.55 20.56
CA ARG A 136 -3.12 -8.87 21.20
C ARG A 136 -4.47 -9.40 20.76
N PHE A 137 -4.72 -9.58 19.45
CA PHE A 137 -5.99 -10.10 18.95
C PHE A 137 -6.19 -11.60 19.19
N GLU A 138 -5.10 -12.35 19.32
CA GLU A 138 -5.15 -13.77 19.64
C GLU A 138 -5.39 -14.03 21.13
N THR A 139 -4.94 -13.13 22.02
CA THR A 139 -5.13 -13.23 23.45
C THR A 139 -6.41 -12.55 23.96
N ASP A 140 -6.83 -11.45 23.32
CA ASP A 140 -8.04 -10.70 23.66
C ASP A 140 -9.06 -10.83 22.53
N GLN A 141 -9.84 -11.90 22.55
CA GLN A 141 -10.84 -12.21 21.52
C GLN A 141 -12.13 -11.37 21.63
N ASP A 142 -12.25 -10.53 22.65
CA ASP A 142 -13.39 -9.61 22.82
C ASP A 142 -13.25 -8.31 21.99
N ILE A 143 -12.09 -8.08 21.38
CA ILE A 143 -11.90 -6.94 20.50
C ILE A 143 -12.63 -7.17 19.17
N ALA A 144 -13.82 -6.60 19.01
CA ALA A 144 -14.58 -6.65 17.76
C ALA A 144 -14.10 -5.63 16.71
N TRP A 145 -13.57 -4.48 17.15
CA TRP A 145 -13.11 -3.41 16.30
C TRP A 145 -12.09 -2.53 17.03
N ARG A 146 -11.05 -2.12 16.34
CA ARG A 146 -10.03 -1.21 16.87
C ARG A 146 -9.80 -0.04 15.91
N GLY A 147 -10.37 1.13 16.20
CA GLY A 147 -9.97 2.39 15.59
C GLY A 147 -8.64 2.87 16.18
N TYR A 148 -7.77 3.42 15.34
CA TYR A 148 -6.48 3.95 15.79
C TYR A 148 -6.06 5.16 14.93
N ALA A 149 -4.90 5.76 15.22
CA ALA A 149 -4.48 7.02 14.63
C ALA A 149 -5.53 8.15 14.83
N LEU A 150 -6.19 8.17 15.99
CA LEU A 150 -7.29 9.09 16.30
C LEU A 150 -6.85 10.56 16.33
N ALA A 151 -5.56 10.83 16.46
CA ALA A 151 -4.97 12.17 16.30
C ALA A 151 -4.74 12.55 14.83
N LEU A 152 -5.28 11.79 13.87
CA LEU A 152 -5.18 11.97 12.42
C LEU A 152 -3.76 11.92 11.85
N GLY A 153 -2.76 11.58 12.66
CA GLY A 153 -1.38 11.35 12.25
C GLY A 153 -1.13 9.86 12.01
N HIS A 154 -0.84 9.46 10.78
CA HIS A 154 -0.45 8.10 10.45
C HIS A 154 0.69 8.11 9.43
N LYS A 155 1.64 7.19 9.59
CA LYS A 155 2.84 7.08 8.74
C LYS A 155 2.55 6.84 7.24
N HIS A 156 1.35 6.38 6.88
CA HIS A 156 0.94 6.21 5.48
C HIS A 156 0.34 7.49 4.86
N VAL A 157 -0.07 8.48 5.65
CA VAL A 157 -0.69 9.70 5.10
C VAL A 157 0.23 10.46 4.14
N PRO A 158 1.53 10.64 4.41
CA PRO A 158 2.42 11.36 3.48
C PRO A 158 2.54 10.74 2.08
N GLU A 159 2.36 9.41 1.96
CA GLU A 159 2.43 8.71 0.68
C GLU A 159 1.28 9.10 -0.25
N MET A 160 0.08 9.26 0.31
CA MET A 160 -1.17 9.47 -0.44
C MET A 160 -1.12 10.75 -1.29
N PRO A 161 -0.90 11.96 -0.73
CA PRO A 161 -0.82 13.17 -1.54
C PRO A 161 0.41 13.15 -2.48
N ALA A 162 1.55 12.64 -2.02
CA ALA A 162 2.78 12.61 -2.81
C ALA A 162 2.68 11.72 -4.06
N ARG A 163 1.84 10.68 -4.04
CA ARG A 163 1.69 9.72 -5.15
C ARG A 163 0.41 9.89 -5.96
N CYS A 164 -0.55 10.68 -5.45
CA CYS A 164 -1.79 11.01 -6.15
C CYS A 164 -1.82 12.46 -6.67
N ASP A 165 -0.73 13.21 -6.54
CA ASP A 165 -0.64 14.61 -6.92
C ASP A 165 -1.73 15.49 -6.24
N LEU A 166 -2.06 15.17 -4.97
CA LEU A 166 -3.07 15.91 -4.21
C LEU A 166 -2.48 17.15 -3.56
N LEU A 167 -3.26 18.23 -3.58
CA LEU A 167 -2.92 19.50 -2.93
C LEU A 167 -3.38 19.55 -1.47
N VAL A 168 -4.27 18.63 -1.07
CA VAL A 168 -4.79 18.51 0.31
C VAL A 168 -4.61 17.05 0.76
N PRO A 169 -3.96 16.81 1.91
CA PRO A 169 -3.86 15.46 2.46
C PRO A 169 -5.24 14.89 2.76
N PRO A 170 -5.48 13.59 2.51
CA PRO A 170 -6.74 12.96 2.87
C PRO A 170 -6.89 12.82 4.39
N LEU A 171 -8.13 12.87 4.87
CA LEU A 171 -8.46 12.43 6.22
C LEU A 171 -8.43 10.90 6.23
N PHE A 172 -7.53 10.33 7.01
CA PHE A 172 -7.35 8.88 7.10
C PHE A 172 -7.98 8.33 8.39
N SER A 173 -8.90 7.39 8.22
CA SER A 173 -9.66 6.74 9.29
C SER A 173 -9.47 5.23 9.25
N PRO A 174 -8.37 4.70 9.81
CA PRO A 174 -8.07 3.27 9.81
C PRO A 174 -8.73 2.52 10.98
N ALA A 175 -9.13 1.28 10.70
CA ALA A 175 -9.58 0.34 11.70
C ALA A 175 -8.96 -1.04 11.49
N VAL A 176 -8.92 -1.83 12.57
CA VAL A 176 -8.51 -3.23 12.57
C VAL A 176 -9.64 -4.08 13.13
N ILE A 177 -9.92 -5.20 12.50
CA ILE A 177 -10.96 -6.16 12.89
C ILE A 177 -10.35 -7.52 13.25
N PRO A 178 -11.09 -8.40 13.94
CA PRO A 178 -10.62 -9.72 14.35
C PRO A 178 -10.60 -10.74 13.20
N ALA A 179 -10.02 -10.33 12.06
CA ALA A 179 -9.66 -11.20 10.95
C ALA A 179 -8.13 -11.19 10.82
N HIS A 180 -7.51 -12.34 10.58
CA HIS A 180 -6.06 -12.42 10.48
C HIS A 180 -5.55 -11.58 9.31
N ARG A 181 -6.19 -11.66 8.14
CA ARG A 181 -5.77 -10.97 6.90
C ARG A 181 -6.93 -10.36 6.15
N GLY A 182 -6.57 -9.63 5.10
CA GLY A 182 -7.48 -8.94 4.21
C GLY A 182 -7.67 -7.49 4.60
N MET A 183 -7.98 -6.67 3.61
CA MET A 183 -8.12 -5.22 3.78
C MET A 183 -9.13 -4.68 2.79
N ILE A 184 -9.93 -3.73 3.26
CA ILE A 184 -10.77 -2.87 2.44
C ILE A 184 -10.32 -1.44 2.65
N VAL A 185 -10.09 -0.72 1.56
CA VAL A 185 -9.84 0.73 1.55
C VAL A 185 -10.96 1.39 0.75
N GLU A 186 -11.60 2.39 1.34
CA GLU A 186 -12.76 3.05 0.78
C GLU A 186 -12.55 4.55 0.67
N VAL A 187 -13.01 5.12 -0.43
CA VAL A 187 -13.04 6.57 -0.67
C VAL A 187 -14.44 6.96 -1.09
N PRO A 188 -15.27 7.49 -0.16
CA PRO A 188 -16.58 8.04 -0.50
C PRO A 188 -16.43 9.37 -1.26
N LEU A 189 -17.20 9.52 -2.33
CA LEU A 189 -17.17 10.68 -3.22
C LEU A 189 -18.55 11.30 -3.34
N PRO A 190 -18.81 12.47 -2.74
CA PRO A 190 -20.04 13.24 -2.98
C PRO A 190 -19.94 14.02 -4.30
N LEU A 191 -20.00 13.31 -5.45
CA LEU A 191 -19.69 13.82 -6.78
C LEU A 191 -20.43 15.11 -7.13
N ALA A 192 -21.71 15.20 -6.76
CA ALA A 192 -22.51 16.42 -7.00
C ALA A 192 -21.94 17.68 -6.31
N ALA A 193 -21.18 17.50 -5.21
CA ALA A 193 -20.56 18.60 -4.48
C ALA A 193 -19.08 18.81 -4.86
N MET A 194 -18.51 17.93 -5.67
CA MET A 194 -17.08 17.98 -6.05
C MET A 194 -16.90 18.73 -7.37
N PRO A 195 -16.24 19.92 -7.36
CA PRO A 195 -16.05 20.70 -8.59
C PRO A 195 -15.22 19.91 -9.63
N GLY A 196 -15.77 19.74 -10.83
CA GLY A 196 -15.10 19.08 -11.94
C GLY A 196 -14.98 17.56 -11.82
N ALA A 197 -15.65 16.93 -10.86
CA ALA A 197 -15.70 15.48 -10.78
C ALA A 197 -16.48 14.86 -11.94
N ALA A 198 -15.94 13.78 -12.50
CA ALA A 198 -16.60 13.04 -13.57
C ALA A 198 -17.71 12.10 -13.03
N ALA A 199 -18.60 11.67 -13.92
CA ALA A 199 -19.63 10.68 -13.62
C ALA A 199 -19.02 9.31 -13.22
N PRO A 200 -19.72 8.51 -12.40
CA PRO A 200 -19.20 7.22 -11.89
C PRO A 200 -18.75 6.25 -12.98
N GLU A 201 -19.44 6.21 -14.10
CA GLU A 201 -19.13 5.34 -15.24
C GLU A 201 -17.75 5.69 -15.83
N LEU A 202 -17.47 6.99 -16.00
CA LEU A 202 -16.15 7.46 -16.48
C LEU A 202 -15.03 7.16 -15.49
N LEU A 203 -15.31 7.21 -14.18
CA LEU A 203 -14.33 6.80 -13.17
C LEU A 203 -14.02 5.31 -13.27
N ARG A 204 -15.03 4.47 -13.45
CA ARG A 204 -14.88 3.03 -13.62
C ARG A 204 -14.08 2.70 -14.89
N ASP A 205 -14.46 3.28 -16.02
CA ASP A 205 -13.82 3.04 -17.31
C ASP A 205 -12.35 3.50 -17.30
N ALA A 206 -12.09 4.62 -16.64
CA ALA A 206 -10.73 5.15 -16.50
C ALA A 206 -9.84 4.24 -15.66
N LEU A 207 -10.35 3.67 -14.56
CA LEU A 207 -9.61 2.69 -13.75
C LEU A 207 -9.39 1.39 -14.53
N ALA A 208 -10.42 0.86 -15.21
CA ALA A 208 -10.30 -0.33 -16.03
C ALA A 208 -9.24 -0.18 -17.11
N ALA A 209 -9.26 0.92 -17.85
CA ALA A 209 -8.27 1.20 -18.88
C ALA A 209 -6.86 1.44 -18.34
N PHE A 210 -6.74 2.08 -17.17
CA PHE A 210 -5.43 2.35 -16.57
C PHE A 210 -4.72 1.07 -16.13
N TYR A 211 -5.46 0.10 -15.60
CA TYR A 211 -4.92 -1.17 -15.12
C TYR A 211 -5.03 -2.31 -16.14
N GLU A 212 -5.41 -2.01 -17.38
CA GLU A 212 -5.42 -3.01 -18.45
C GLU A 212 -4.04 -3.67 -18.60
N GLY A 213 -4.03 -5.01 -18.65
CA GLY A 213 -2.80 -5.80 -18.72
C GLY A 213 -2.04 -5.96 -17.38
N SER A 214 -2.48 -5.35 -16.27
CA SER A 214 -1.90 -5.68 -14.97
C SER A 214 -2.39 -7.05 -14.50
N THR A 215 -1.45 -7.87 -14.02
CA THR A 215 -1.74 -9.18 -13.43
C THR A 215 -2.09 -9.10 -11.93
N VAL A 216 -1.87 -7.94 -11.32
CA VAL A 216 -2.04 -7.72 -9.87
C VAL A 216 -3.26 -6.84 -9.58
N ILE A 217 -3.41 -5.72 -10.30
CA ILE A 217 -4.48 -4.75 -10.06
C ILE A 217 -5.51 -4.85 -11.19
N GLY A 218 -6.79 -4.90 -10.83
CA GLY A 218 -7.85 -4.90 -11.83
C GLY A 218 -9.22 -4.63 -11.25
N MET A 219 -10.22 -4.48 -12.12
CA MET A 219 -11.60 -4.30 -11.68
C MET A 219 -12.13 -5.62 -11.11
N GLY A 220 -12.70 -5.56 -9.92
CA GLY A 220 -13.39 -6.68 -9.30
C GLY A 220 -14.78 -6.89 -9.86
N ALA A 221 -15.28 -8.14 -9.83
CA ALA A 221 -16.66 -8.43 -10.16
C ALA A 221 -17.60 -7.82 -9.10
N VAL A 222 -18.58 -7.04 -9.56
CA VAL A 222 -19.59 -6.46 -8.66
C VAL A 222 -20.49 -7.59 -8.15
N PRO A 223 -20.67 -7.73 -6.81
CA PRO A 223 -21.52 -8.78 -6.27
C PRO A 223 -23.01 -8.57 -6.62
N ASP A 224 -23.68 -9.61 -7.06
CA ASP A 224 -25.10 -9.57 -7.46
C ASP A 224 -26.05 -9.27 -6.29
N ASN A 225 -25.63 -9.59 -5.07
CA ASN A 225 -26.43 -9.38 -3.84
C ASN A 225 -26.22 -8.02 -3.17
N GLY A 226 -25.43 -7.12 -3.80
CA GLY A 226 -25.14 -5.79 -3.25
C GLY A 226 -24.21 -5.75 -2.04
N GLU A 227 -23.55 -6.87 -1.69
CA GLU A 227 -22.64 -6.97 -0.55
C GLU A 227 -21.20 -7.26 -1.00
N LEU A 228 -20.24 -6.45 -0.54
CA LEU A 228 -18.82 -6.75 -0.68
C LEU A 228 -18.29 -7.32 0.64
N LEU A 229 -17.96 -8.60 0.65
CA LEU A 229 -17.53 -9.29 1.85
C LEU A 229 -15.99 -9.41 1.91
N LEU A 230 -15.43 -9.13 3.08
CA LEU A 230 -14.10 -9.56 3.47
C LEU A 230 -14.26 -10.78 4.40
N ARG A 231 -13.84 -11.95 3.94
CA ARG A 231 -14.00 -13.18 4.72
C ARG A 231 -12.75 -13.47 5.53
N ALA A 232 -12.92 -13.83 6.81
CA ALA A 232 -11.81 -14.20 7.70
C ALA A 232 -11.05 -15.45 7.20
N SER A 233 -11.71 -16.31 6.43
CA SER A 233 -11.16 -17.53 5.81
C SER A 233 -10.58 -17.28 4.40
N SER A 234 -10.44 -16.03 3.96
CA SER A 234 -9.87 -15.74 2.64
C SER A 234 -8.46 -16.30 2.51
N GLU A 235 -8.20 -16.96 1.40
CA GLU A 235 -6.84 -17.38 1.05
C GLU A 235 -5.96 -16.19 0.75
N ARG A 236 -4.66 -16.42 0.84
CA ARG A 236 -3.65 -15.42 0.49
C ARG A 236 -3.73 -15.07 -0.98
N SER A 237 -3.74 -13.78 -1.27
CA SER A 237 -3.81 -13.27 -2.64
C SER A 237 -2.86 -12.09 -2.83
N ASP A 238 -2.16 -12.08 -3.96
CA ASP A 238 -1.38 -10.92 -4.38
C ASP A 238 -2.22 -9.94 -5.22
N ARG A 239 -3.53 -10.21 -5.41
CA ARG A 239 -4.44 -9.36 -6.17
C ARG A 239 -4.93 -8.16 -5.36
N LEU A 240 -5.13 -7.06 -6.08
CA LEU A 240 -5.81 -5.87 -5.64
C LEU A 240 -7.01 -5.63 -6.57
N ASP A 241 -8.21 -5.85 -6.05
CA ASP A 241 -9.46 -5.66 -6.78
C ASP A 241 -10.03 -4.26 -6.52
N LEU A 242 -10.40 -3.55 -7.58
CA LEU A 242 -10.99 -2.21 -7.53
C LEU A 242 -12.49 -2.27 -7.89
N PHE A 243 -13.28 -1.48 -7.17
CA PHE A 243 -14.72 -1.37 -7.39
C PHE A 243 -15.13 0.09 -7.42
N VAL A 244 -16.12 0.40 -8.26
CA VAL A 244 -16.81 1.68 -8.31
C VAL A 244 -18.30 1.42 -8.14
N PHE A 245 -18.83 1.82 -7.00
CA PHE A 245 -20.27 1.80 -6.71
C PHE A 245 -20.81 3.22 -6.81
N SER A 246 -22.05 3.39 -7.20
CA SER A 246 -22.70 4.70 -7.33
C SER A 246 -24.15 4.67 -6.88
N SER A 247 -24.66 5.84 -6.47
CA SER A 247 -26.09 6.06 -6.36
C SER A 247 -26.77 5.98 -7.73
N PRO A 248 -28.08 5.66 -7.79
CA PRO A 248 -28.81 5.56 -9.06
C PRO A 248 -28.81 6.84 -9.91
N ASP A 249 -28.73 7.99 -9.26
CA ASP A 249 -28.70 9.31 -9.91
C ASP A 249 -27.28 9.79 -10.24
N GLY A 250 -26.24 8.99 -9.92
CA GLY A 250 -24.84 9.34 -10.13
C GLY A 250 -24.30 10.47 -9.25
N SER A 251 -25.09 10.99 -8.31
CA SER A 251 -24.68 12.13 -7.45
C SER A 251 -23.60 11.75 -6.43
N GLN A 252 -23.44 10.47 -6.15
CA GLN A 252 -22.48 9.92 -5.19
C GLN A 252 -21.79 8.68 -5.78
N ALA A 253 -20.53 8.50 -5.43
CA ALA A 253 -19.81 7.25 -5.70
C ALA A 253 -19.04 6.78 -4.47
N ARG A 254 -18.68 5.52 -4.48
CA ARG A 254 -17.84 4.87 -3.47
C ARG A 254 -16.81 4.05 -4.19
N LEU A 255 -15.56 4.50 -4.13
CA LEU A 255 -14.44 3.74 -4.65
C LEU A 255 -13.97 2.78 -3.57
N VAL A 256 -13.74 1.53 -3.93
CA VAL A 256 -13.29 0.51 -2.97
C VAL A 256 -12.12 -0.27 -3.56
N ALA A 257 -11.09 -0.48 -2.77
CA ALA A 257 -10.00 -1.40 -3.05
C ALA A 257 -10.02 -2.55 -2.02
N ARG A 258 -9.99 -3.79 -2.52
CA ARG A 258 -9.86 -4.99 -1.72
C ARG A 258 -8.52 -5.66 -2.01
N LEU A 259 -7.73 -5.90 -0.96
CA LEU A 259 -6.41 -6.50 -1.07
C LEU A 259 -6.06 -7.33 0.18
N ASP A 260 -4.99 -8.10 0.11
CA ASP A 260 -4.36 -8.70 1.29
C ASP A 260 -3.39 -7.69 1.92
N ASN A 261 -3.39 -7.57 3.24
CA ASN A 261 -2.53 -6.67 4.00
C ASN A 261 -1.15 -7.24 4.34
N LEU A 262 -0.80 -8.44 3.81
CA LEU A 262 0.44 -9.17 4.07
C LEU A 262 1.34 -9.30 2.84
#